data_1203b713ff2ea1cc271f3cdd2aed7ad1
#
_entry.id   1203b713ff2ea1cc271f3cdd2aed7ad1
#
_cell.length_a   1.000
_cell.length_b   1.000
_cell.length_c   1.000
_cell.angle_alpha   90.00
_cell.angle_beta   90.00
_cell.angle_gamma   90.00
#
_symmetry.space_group_name_H-M   'P 1'
#
loop_
_entity.id
_entity.type
_entity.pdbx_description
1 polymer ?
#
loop_
_entity_poly.entity_id
_entity_poly.type
_entity_poly.pdbx_seq_one_letter_code
_entity_poly.pdbx_strand_id
1 'polypeptide(L)'
;MEILKLNSISPLANETLADYDVTDSAKSPVGILVRSFKMDEYALPESVVAIARAGAGVNNIPHAEYAKKGVAVFNTPGANANAVKELVIAALIIGARNIVEATSWAATLKGDDVAKQVEKGKSAFAGTEIEGKSVCIVGLGAIGRKVAQSAHALGMNVTGYDPFISEQAKSEIPFVTIFDDLKHAWRY
;
A
#
# COMPACT_ATOMS: atom_id res chain seq x y z
N MET A 1 23.03 -8.01 22.11
CA MET A 1 22.56 -9.03 21.16
C MET A 1 22.37 -8.36 19.81
N GLU A 2 22.78 -9.00 18.69
CA GLU A 2 22.71 -8.42 17.35
C GLU A 2 21.34 -8.70 16.69
N ILE A 3 20.81 -7.70 15.99
CA ILE A 3 19.65 -7.85 15.08
C ILE A 3 20.11 -7.46 13.67
N LEU A 4 19.99 -8.39 12.73
CA LEU A 4 20.38 -8.17 11.34
C LEU A 4 19.25 -7.48 10.55
N LYS A 5 19.57 -6.42 9.83
CA LYS A 5 18.67 -5.83 8.83
C LYS A 5 18.96 -6.42 7.45
N LEU A 6 17.92 -6.92 6.79
CA LEU A 6 17.95 -7.31 5.38
C LEU A 6 17.10 -6.34 4.57
N ASN A 7 17.70 -5.68 3.61
CA ASN A 7 17.17 -4.54 2.84
C ASN A 7 17.04 -3.23 3.64
N SER A 8 16.30 -2.28 3.03
CA SER A 8 16.04 -0.97 3.63
C SER A 8 15.02 -1.07 4.76
N ILE A 9 15.47 -1.05 5.97
CA ILE A 9 14.68 -0.91 7.19
C ILE A 9 14.81 0.53 7.70
N SER A 10 13.72 1.10 8.20
CA SER A 10 13.70 2.47 8.74
C SER A 10 14.75 2.65 9.84
N PRO A 11 15.46 3.78 9.89
CA PRO A 11 16.36 4.11 10.99
C PRO A 11 15.69 4.11 12.38
N LEU A 12 14.38 4.32 12.45
CA LEU A 12 13.58 4.21 13.68
C LEU A 12 13.71 2.84 14.36
N ALA A 13 14.09 1.79 13.62
CA ALA A 13 14.36 0.49 14.21
C ALA A 13 15.50 0.54 15.24
N ASN A 14 16.52 1.36 15.01
CA ASN A 14 17.64 1.52 15.93
C ASN A 14 17.19 2.21 17.24
N GLU A 15 16.27 3.18 17.15
CA GLU A 15 15.72 3.87 18.32
C GLU A 15 14.77 2.96 19.11
N THR A 16 13.89 2.23 18.40
CA THR A 16 12.92 1.33 19.01
C THR A 16 13.56 0.12 19.68
N LEU A 17 14.69 -0.34 19.15
CA LEU A 17 15.43 -1.51 19.59
C LEU A 17 16.78 -1.10 20.21
N ALA A 18 16.81 -0.01 20.97
CA ALA A 18 18.04 0.58 21.52
C ALA A 18 18.85 -0.39 22.43
N ASP A 19 18.20 -1.42 22.99
CA ASP A 19 18.86 -2.46 23.79
C ASP A 19 19.60 -3.52 22.94
N TYR A 20 19.47 -3.43 21.60
CA TYR A 20 20.08 -4.35 20.65
C TYR A 20 21.03 -3.61 19.72
N ASP A 21 22.02 -4.32 19.21
CA ASP A 21 22.87 -3.83 18.13
C ASP A 21 22.20 -4.14 16.78
N VAL A 22 21.52 -3.13 16.22
CA VAL A 22 20.76 -3.24 14.95
C VAL A 22 21.68 -2.88 13.79
N THR A 23 22.12 -3.87 13.02
CA THR A 23 23.21 -3.74 12.04
C THR A 23 22.86 -4.38 10.69
N ASP A 24 23.54 -3.93 9.63
CA ASP A 24 23.45 -4.54 8.29
C ASP A 24 24.40 -5.75 8.12
N SER A 25 25.26 -6.01 9.11
CA SER A 25 26.21 -7.13 9.09
C SER A 25 26.36 -7.69 10.50
N ALA A 26 25.76 -8.83 10.77
CA ALA A 26 25.83 -9.54 12.04
C ALA A 26 26.42 -10.94 11.84
N LYS A 27 27.26 -11.38 12.77
CA LYS A 27 27.85 -12.74 12.74
C LYS A 27 26.92 -13.77 13.35
N SER A 28 26.23 -13.41 14.42
CA SER A 28 25.35 -14.31 15.17
C SER A 28 24.09 -13.57 15.63
N PRO A 29 23.25 -13.13 14.68
CA PRO A 29 22.04 -12.37 15.01
C PRO A 29 21.03 -13.24 15.75
N VAL A 30 20.39 -12.68 16.77
CA VAL A 30 19.25 -13.33 17.44
C VAL A 30 17.93 -13.05 16.72
N GLY A 31 17.87 -11.98 15.94
CA GLY A 31 16.69 -11.57 15.18
C GLY A 31 17.05 -11.01 13.82
N ILE A 32 16.08 -11.04 12.91
CA ILE A 32 16.20 -10.46 11.57
C ILE A 32 15.03 -9.50 11.32
N LEU A 33 15.34 -8.30 10.85
CA LEU A 33 14.38 -7.36 10.27
C LEU A 33 14.47 -7.44 8.75
N VAL A 34 13.36 -7.71 8.09
CA VAL A 34 13.31 -7.88 6.63
C VAL A 34 12.14 -7.12 6.02
N ARG A 35 12.27 -6.63 4.78
CA ARG A 35 11.18 -6.03 4.02
C ARG A 35 10.85 -6.86 2.78
N SER A 36 11.68 -6.79 1.75
CA SER A 36 11.45 -7.41 0.44
C SER A 36 12.53 -8.43 0.04
N PHE A 37 13.53 -8.65 0.88
CA PHE A 37 14.56 -9.66 0.63
C PHE A 37 13.92 -11.05 0.57
N LYS A 38 14.27 -11.83 -0.43
CA LYS A 38 13.79 -13.21 -0.60
C LYS A 38 14.64 -14.12 0.28
N MET A 39 13.99 -14.84 1.19
CA MET A 39 14.64 -15.68 2.15
C MET A 39 14.57 -17.18 1.81
N ASP A 40 14.05 -17.55 0.62
CA ASP A 40 13.86 -18.94 0.23
C ASP A 40 15.20 -19.73 0.19
N GLU A 41 16.27 -19.07 -0.28
CA GLU A 41 17.61 -19.67 -0.36
C GLU A 41 18.57 -19.06 0.69
N TYR A 42 18.03 -18.32 1.65
CA TYR A 42 18.85 -17.68 2.69
C TYR A 42 19.30 -18.70 3.73
N ALA A 43 20.63 -18.82 3.91
CA ALA A 43 21.20 -19.66 4.94
C ALA A 43 20.94 -19.02 6.32
N LEU A 44 19.84 -19.43 6.97
CA LEU A 44 19.42 -18.88 8.25
C LEU A 44 20.42 -19.27 9.34
N PRO A 45 21.05 -18.31 10.04
CA PRO A 45 21.91 -18.60 11.19
C PRO A 45 21.14 -19.33 12.29
N GLU A 46 21.77 -20.31 12.91
CA GLU A 46 21.18 -21.10 14.02
C GLU A 46 20.84 -20.26 15.26
N SER A 47 21.47 -19.10 15.41
CA SER A 47 21.22 -18.15 16.50
C SER A 47 19.91 -17.39 16.39
N VAL A 48 19.27 -17.40 15.19
CA VAL A 48 18.03 -16.64 14.95
C VAL A 48 16.85 -17.33 15.60
N VAL A 49 16.13 -16.59 16.44
CA VAL A 49 14.90 -17.06 17.11
C VAL A 49 13.66 -16.33 16.59
N ALA A 50 13.83 -15.16 15.93
CA ALA A 50 12.71 -14.38 15.44
C ALA A 50 13.05 -13.64 14.14
N ILE A 51 12.04 -13.49 13.26
CA ILE A 51 12.09 -12.69 12.04
C ILE A 51 10.90 -11.77 12.04
N ALA A 52 11.12 -10.46 11.85
CA ALA A 52 10.07 -9.48 11.74
C ALA A 52 10.06 -8.84 10.33
N ARG A 53 8.93 -8.97 9.62
CA ARG A 53 8.76 -8.37 8.31
C ARG A 53 8.10 -7.00 8.39
N ALA A 54 8.76 -6.01 7.83
CA ALA A 54 8.18 -4.68 7.60
C ALA A 54 7.21 -4.73 6.41
N GLY A 55 6.02 -5.27 6.62
CA GLY A 55 4.96 -5.42 5.63
C GLY A 55 3.92 -6.48 6.01
N ALA A 56 2.79 -6.50 5.31
CA ALA A 56 1.66 -7.36 5.63
C ALA A 56 1.84 -8.82 5.14
N GLY A 57 2.30 -9.01 3.90
CA GLY A 57 2.52 -10.36 3.36
C GLY A 57 3.78 -11.02 3.93
N VAL A 58 3.92 -12.33 3.82
CA VAL A 58 5.11 -13.09 4.23
C VAL A 58 5.61 -14.04 3.13
N ASN A 59 5.19 -13.82 1.91
CA ASN A 59 5.46 -14.65 0.74
C ASN A 59 6.96 -14.70 0.34
N ASN A 60 7.78 -13.82 0.87
CA ASN A 60 9.23 -13.81 0.68
C ASN A 60 9.99 -14.50 1.82
N ILE A 61 9.29 -15.12 2.77
CA ILE A 61 9.86 -15.79 3.93
C ILE A 61 9.29 -17.21 3.98
N PRO A 62 10.10 -18.28 3.98
CA PRO A 62 9.63 -19.66 4.10
C PRO A 62 9.23 -19.95 5.56
N HIS A 63 8.22 -19.22 6.05
CA HIS A 63 7.82 -19.19 7.46
C HIS A 63 7.41 -20.55 8.01
N ALA A 64 6.80 -21.43 7.18
CA ALA A 64 6.44 -22.78 7.60
C ALA A 64 7.67 -23.67 7.89
N GLU A 65 8.75 -23.48 7.12
CA GLU A 65 10.01 -24.19 7.34
C GLU A 65 10.77 -23.64 8.57
N TYR A 66 10.76 -22.33 8.73
CA TYR A 66 11.39 -21.67 9.87
C TYR A 66 10.66 -21.99 11.19
N ALA A 67 9.34 -22.11 11.16
CA ALA A 67 8.57 -22.55 12.33
C ALA A 67 8.99 -23.95 12.82
N LYS A 68 9.32 -24.89 11.89
CA LYS A 68 9.84 -26.22 12.26
C LYS A 68 11.21 -26.15 12.95
N LYS A 69 11.96 -25.08 12.72
CA LYS A 69 13.25 -24.80 13.37
C LYS A 69 13.10 -23.98 14.67
N GLY A 70 11.87 -23.71 15.11
CA GLY A 70 11.59 -22.93 16.31
C GLY A 70 11.70 -21.41 16.13
N VAL A 71 11.77 -20.92 14.88
CA VAL A 71 11.89 -19.49 14.60
C VAL A 71 10.51 -18.87 14.43
N ALA A 72 10.19 -17.85 15.22
CA ALA A 72 8.95 -17.09 15.11
C ALA A 72 9.04 -16.07 13.95
N VAL A 73 7.98 -15.99 13.14
CA VAL A 73 7.88 -14.99 12.06
C VAL A 73 6.74 -14.05 12.33
N PHE A 74 7.04 -12.75 12.37
CA PHE A 74 6.11 -11.67 12.60
C PHE A 74 5.95 -10.81 11.33
N ASN A 75 4.79 -10.21 11.17
CA ASN A 75 4.50 -9.25 10.11
C ASN A 75 3.81 -8.00 10.68
N THR A 76 3.65 -6.96 9.85
CA THR A 76 3.03 -5.69 10.25
C THR A 76 1.82 -5.38 9.36
N PRO A 77 0.70 -6.12 9.50
CA PRO A 77 -0.49 -5.90 8.69
C PRO A 77 -1.08 -4.51 8.96
N GLY A 78 -1.44 -3.80 7.89
CA GLY A 78 -2.07 -2.49 7.99
C GLY A 78 -1.14 -1.30 8.26
N ALA A 79 0.13 -1.50 8.60
CA ALA A 79 1.04 -0.40 8.94
C ALA A 79 1.20 0.64 7.81
N ASN A 80 1.20 0.21 6.55
CA ASN A 80 1.29 1.09 5.37
C ASN A 80 -0.08 1.40 4.74
N ALA A 81 -1.19 0.97 5.33
CA ALA A 81 -2.50 1.04 4.68
C ALA A 81 -2.92 2.48 4.38
N ASN A 82 -2.60 3.44 5.24
CA ASN A 82 -2.89 4.84 5.00
C ASN A 82 -2.10 5.40 3.81
N ALA A 83 -0.81 5.13 3.75
CA ALA A 83 0.05 5.62 2.65
C ALA A 83 -0.41 5.06 1.29
N VAL A 84 -0.77 3.77 1.23
CA VAL A 84 -1.30 3.17 0.01
C VAL A 84 -2.66 3.77 -0.37
N LYS A 85 -3.57 3.98 0.60
CA LYS A 85 -4.85 4.67 0.37
C LYS A 85 -4.63 6.06 -0.25
N GLU A 86 -3.71 6.85 0.28
CA GLU A 86 -3.42 8.20 -0.25
C GLU A 86 -2.93 8.14 -1.69
N LEU A 87 -2.07 7.19 -2.02
CA LEU A 87 -1.60 7.00 -3.40
C LEU A 87 -2.74 6.57 -4.34
N VAL A 88 -3.66 5.72 -3.89
CA VAL A 88 -4.83 5.32 -4.68
C VAL A 88 -5.75 6.51 -4.96
N ILE A 89 -6.06 7.33 -3.95
CA ILE A 89 -6.89 8.53 -4.13
C ILE A 89 -6.21 9.54 -5.07
N ALA A 90 -4.90 9.75 -4.91
CA ALA A 90 -4.13 10.58 -5.84
C ALA A 90 -4.22 10.06 -7.27
N ALA A 91 -4.05 8.75 -7.49
CA ALA A 91 -4.13 8.13 -8.81
C ALA A 91 -5.53 8.27 -9.44
N LEU A 92 -6.61 8.12 -8.66
CA LEU A 92 -7.97 8.35 -9.13
C LEU A 92 -8.17 9.78 -9.64
N ILE A 93 -7.71 10.77 -8.88
CA ILE A 93 -7.84 12.19 -9.26
C ILE A 93 -6.94 12.51 -10.47
N ILE A 94 -5.71 12.05 -10.47
CA ILE A 94 -4.76 12.25 -11.58
C ILE A 94 -5.33 11.70 -12.89
N GLY A 95 -5.88 10.47 -12.86
CA GLY A 95 -6.48 9.85 -14.05
C GLY A 95 -7.77 10.54 -14.49
N ALA A 96 -8.67 10.88 -13.55
CA ALA A 96 -9.93 11.53 -13.88
C ALA A 96 -9.75 12.94 -14.45
N ARG A 97 -8.70 13.65 -14.09
CA ARG A 97 -8.47 15.06 -14.44
C ARG A 97 -7.37 15.28 -15.48
N ASN A 98 -6.84 14.24 -16.12
CA ASN A 98 -5.78 14.31 -17.13
C ASN A 98 -4.54 15.12 -16.67
N ILE A 99 -4.18 15.04 -15.38
CA ILE A 99 -3.18 15.93 -14.76
C ILE A 99 -1.79 15.70 -15.37
N VAL A 100 -1.41 14.46 -15.66
CA VAL A 100 -0.06 14.12 -16.18
C VAL A 100 0.15 14.75 -17.54
N GLU A 101 -0.82 14.58 -18.46
CA GLU A 101 -0.78 15.13 -19.82
C GLU A 101 -0.80 16.65 -19.79
N ALA A 102 -1.69 17.23 -18.96
CA ALA A 102 -1.79 18.67 -18.79
C ALA A 102 -0.48 19.29 -18.28
N THR A 103 0.15 18.66 -17.29
CA THR A 103 1.41 19.11 -16.70
C THR A 103 2.55 19.02 -17.72
N SER A 104 2.63 17.90 -18.46
CA SER A 104 3.61 17.71 -19.52
C SER A 104 3.47 18.77 -20.63
N TRP A 105 2.25 19.04 -21.04
CA TRP A 105 1.97 20.10 -22.01
C TRP A 105 2.33 21.48 -21.45
N ALA A 106 1.90 21.81 -20.23
CA ALA A 106 2.20 23.12 -19.61
C ALA A 106 3.70 23.40 -19.54
N ALA A 107 4.52 22.40 -19.30
CA ALA A 107 5.98 22.52 -19.28
C ALA A 107 6.60 22.89 -20.64
N THR A 108 5.87 22.72 -21.75
CA THR A 108 6.32 23.09 -23.11
C THR A 108 6.06 24.55 -23.47
N LEU A 109 5.17 25.23 -22.73
CA LEU A 109 4.75 26.59 -23.02
C LEU A 109 5.89 27.59 -22.74
N LYS A 110 6.13 28.50 -23.71
CA LYS A 110 7.23 29.50 -23.62
C LYS A 110 6.82 30.79 -24.29
N GLY A 111 7.58 31.87 -23.99
CA GLY A 111 7.40 33.19 -24.58
C GLY A 111 6.53 34.12 -23.74
N ASP A 112 6.23 35.30 -24.27
CA ASP A 112 5.52 36.36 -23.54
C ASP A 112 3.98 36.18 -23.53
N ASP A 113 3.45 35.23 -24.32
CA ASP A 113 2.03 35.00 -24.50
C ASP A 113 1.50 33.68 -23.88
N VAL A 114 2.22 33.11 -22.90
CA VAL A 114 1.87 31.85 -22.22
C VAL A 114 0.41 31.83 -21.75
N ALA A 115 -0.11 32.94 -21.20
CA ALA A 115 -1.49 33.00 -20.76
C ALA A 115 -2.50 32.74 -21.92
N LYS A 116 -2.22 33.26 -23.13
CA LYS A 116 -3.06 33.02 -24.32
C LYS A 116 -2.93 31.57 -24.80
N GLN A 117 -1.71 31.01 -24.74
CA GLN A 117 -1.49 29.62 -25.11
C GLN A 117 -2.26 28.68 -24.16
N VAL A 118 -2.27 28.96 -22.84
CA VAL A 118 -3.07 28.22 -21.85
C VAL A 118 -4.56 28.27 -22.18
N GLU A 119 -5.10 29.48 -22.37
CA GLU A 119 -6.53 29.63 -22.71
C GLU A 119 -6.94 28.88 -23.97
N LYS A 120 -6.08 28.86 -24.98
CA LYS A 120 -6.34 28.16 -26.24
C LYS A 120 -6.25 26.65 -26.13
N GLY A 121 -5.35 26.11 -25.26
CA GLY A 121 -5.01 24.69 -25.22
C GLY A 121 -5.62 23.91 -24.05
N LYS A 122 -5.97 24.56 -22.94
CA LYS A 122 -6.42 23.88 -21.69
C LYS A 122 -7.63 22.96 -21.87
N SER A 123 -8.52 23.25 -22.82
CA SER A 123 -9.71 22.43 -23.07
C SER A 123 -9.40 21.00 -23.55
N ALA A 124 -8.23 20.78 -24.15
CA ALA A 124 -7.78 19.46 -24.58
C ALA A 124 -7.54 18.50 -23.38
N PHE A 125 -7.36 19.07 -22.20
CA PHE A 125 -7.09 18.31 -20.96
C PHE A 125 -8.29 18.32 -20.00
N ALA A 126 -9.48 18.69 -20.49
CA ALA A 126 -10.69 18.64 -19.68
C ALA A 126 -10.95 17.20 -19.22
N GLY A 127 -10.99 17.01 -17.91
CA GLY A 127 -11.31 15.75 -17.27
C GLY A 127 -12.71 15.74 -16.69
N THR A 128 -13.00 14.72 -15.89
CA THR A 128 -14.29 14.58 -15.18
C THR A 128 -14.08 14.66 -13.69
N GLU A 129 -15.06 15.15 -12.96
CA GLU A 129 -15.10 15.06 -11.50
C GLU A 129 -15.34 13.62 -11.08
N ILE A 130 -14.82 13.24 -9.91
CA ILE A 130 -15.03 11.89 -9.35
C ILE A 130 -16.30 11.82 -8.51
N GLU A 131 -16.83 12.95 -8.05
CA GLU A 131 -18.11 13.03 -7.34
C GLU A 131 -19.24 12.39 -8.16
N GLY A 132 -20.06 11.57 -7.53
CA GLY A 132 -21.13 10.82 -8.17
C GLY A 132 -20.69 9.66 -9.06
N LYS A 133 -19.39 9.48 -9.30
CA LYS A 133 -18.86 8.30 -10.02
C LYS A 133 -18.83 7.08 -9.12
N SER A 134 -18.90 5.90 -9.74
CA SER A 134 -18.78 4.62 -9.01
C SER A 134 -17.33 4.14 -8.99
N VAL A 135 -16.93 3.54 -7.87
CA VAL A 135 -15.67 2.82 -7.71
C VAL A 135 -15.95 1.45 -7.11
N CYS A 136 -15.40 0.41 -7.74
CA CYS A 136 -15.44 -0.95 -7.21
C CYS A 136 -14.09 -1.31 -6.58
N ILE A 137 -14.11 -1.77 -5.33
CA ILE A 137 -12.93 -2.14 -4.58
C ILE A 137 -12.89 -3.66 -4.43
N VAL A 138 -11.87 -4.29 -5.01
CA VAL A 138 -11.62 -5.72 -4.88
C VAL A 138 -10.63 -5.94 -3.73
N GLY A 139 -11.12 -6.55 -2.66
CA GLY A 139 -10.40 -6.72 -1.41
C GLY A 139 -10.68 -5.58 -0.42
N LEU A 140 -11.49 -5.87 0.60
CA LEU A 140 -11.89 -4.92 1.64
C LEU A 140 -11.11 -5.13 2.96
N GLY A 141 -9.84 -5.49 2.82
CA GLY A 141 -8.87 -5.55 3.91
C GLY A 141 -8.52 -4.16 4.47
N ALA A 142 -7.42 -4.04 5.20
CA ALA A 142 -7.01 -2.80 5.85
C ALA A 142 -6.85 -1.61 4.88
N ILE A 143 -6.36 -1.85 3.66
CA ILE A 143 -6.21 -0.83 2.62
C ILE A 143 -7.56 -0.52 1.98
N GLY A 144 -8.29 -1.55 1.51
CA GLY A 144 -9.54 -1.37 0.77
C GLY A 144 -10.58 -0.60 1.57
N ARG A 145 -10.74 -0.88 2.87
CA ARG A 145 -11.65 -0.12 3.73
C ARG A 145 -11.27 1.36 3.85
N LYS A 146 -9.97 1.68 3.97
CA LYS A 146 -9.51 3.07 4.00
C LYS A 146 -9.75 3.79 2.66
N VAL A 147 -9.55 3.09 1.53
CA VAL A 147 -9.89 3.62 0.20
C VAL A 147 -11.39 3.86 0.09
N ALA A 148 -12.22 2.90 0.53
CA ALA A 148 -13.67 3.02 0.54
C ALA A 148 -14.14 4.25 1.32
N GLN A 149 -13.64 4.44 2.54
CA GLN A 149 -13.96 5.60 3.38
C GLN A 149 -13.58 6.92 2.70
N SER A 150 -12.39 7.00 2.10
CA SER A 150 -11.93 8.21 1.43
C SER A 150 -12.71 8.50 0.13
N ALA A 151 -12.99 7.47 -0.67
CA ALA A 151 -13.78 7.60 -1.90
C ALA A 151 -15.22 8.04 -1.59
N HIS A 152 -15.84 7.46 -0.55
CA HIS A 152 -17.16 7.88 -0.09
C HIS A 152 -17.17 9.35 0.39
N ALA A 153 -16.17 9.75 1.16
CA ALA A 153 -16.03 11.15 1.62
C ALA A 153 -15.82 12.14 0.46
N LEU A 154 -15.31 11.68 -0.68
CA LEU A 154 -15.19 12.45 -1.92
C LEU A 154 -16.45 12.38 -2.80
N GLY A 155 -17.57 11.86 -2.28
CA GLY A 155 -18.85 11.81 -2.97
C GLY A 155 -18.99 10.69 -4.01
N MET A 156 -18.10 9.69 -4.00
CA MET A 156 -18.22 8.54 -4.89
C MET A 156 -19.24 7.51 -4.40
N ASN A 157 -19.87 6.78 -5.33
CA ASN A 157 -20.61 5.56 -5.02
C ASN A 157 -19.63 4.40 -4.89
N VAL A 158 -19.58 3.78 -3.70
CA VAL A 158 -18.59 2.75 -3.42
C VAL A 158 -19.24 1.37 -3.41
N THR A 159 -18.72 0.49 -4.26
CA THR A 159 -19.04 -0.93 -4.25
C THR A 159 -17.80 -1.75 -3.92
N GLY A 160 -17.96 -3.00 -3.54
CA GLY A 160 -16.81 -3.83 -3.24
C GLY A 160 -17.07 -5.33 -3.32
N TYR A 161 -16.00 -6.08 -3.42
CA TYR A 161 -15.98 -7.53 -3.37
C TYR A 161 -14.84 -8.01 -2.48
N ASP A 162 -15.16 -8.82 -1.49
CA ASP A 162 -14.18 -9.53 -0.66
C ASP A 162 -14.85 -10.79 -0.09
N PRO A 163 -14.47 -12.01 -0.55
CA PRO A 163 -15.09 -13.25 -0.10
C PRO A 163 -14.76 -13.62 1.36
N PHE A 164 -13.81 -12.92 1.98
CA PHE A 164 -13.34 -13.20 3.33
C PHE A 164 -13.61 -12.05 4.33
N ILE A 165 -14.42 -11.06 3.94
CA ILE A 165 -14.71 -9.92 4.80
C ILE A 165 -15.46 -10.35 6.05
N SER A 166 -14.98 -9.95 7.24
CA SER A 166 -15.65 -10.21 8.50
C SER A 166 -16.83 -9.25 8.74
N GLU A 167 -17.80 -9.64 9.57
CA GLU A 167 -18.92 -8.77 9.95
C GLU A 167 -18.45 -7.49 10.66
N GLN A 168 -17.38 -7.58 11.45
CA GLN A 168 -16.76 -6.40 12.04
C GLN A 168 -16.23 -5.45 10.96
N ALA A 169 -15.54 -5.96 9.95
CA ALA A 169 -15.03 -5.13 8.86
C ALA A 169 -16.15 -4.50 8.01
N LYS A 170 -17.27 -5.21 7.79
CA LYS A 170 -18.48 -4.64 7.15
C LYS A 170 -19.06 -3.49 7.94
N SER A 171 -19.10 -3.61 9.27
CA SER A 171 -19.66 -2.55 10.13
C SER A 171 -18.86 -1.23 10.10
N GLU A 172 -17.58 -1.28 9.71
CA GLU A 172 -16.74 -0.09 9.53
C GLU A 172 -17.04 0.69 8.23
N ILE A 173 -17.71 0.04 7.27
CA ILE A 173 -17.99 0.58 5.92
C ILE A 173 -19.46 0.35 5.52
N PRO A 174 -20.45 0.75 6.32
CA PRO A 174 -21.88 0.45 6.09
C PRO A 174 -22.44 1.10 4.81
N PHE A 175 -21.75 2.05 4.24
CA PHE A 175 -22.08 2.75 2.98
C PHE A 175 -21.61 2.00 1.73
N VAL A 176 -20.83 0.92 1.86
CA VAL A 176 -20.34 0.11 0.72
C VAL A 176 -21.36 -0.96 0.36
N THR A 177 -21.76 -0.99 -0.90
CA THR A 177 -22.52 -2.14 -1.44
C THR A 177 -21.56 -3.29 -1.72
N ILE A 178 -21.60 -4.34 -0.90
CA ILE A 178 -20.72 -5.49 -1.01
C ILE A 178 -21.40 -6.58 -1.81
N PHE A 179 -20.74 -7.07 -2.86
CA PHE A 179 -21.22 -8.14 -3.72
C PHE A 179 -20.53 -9.47 -3.38
N ASP A 180 -21.28 -10.56 -3.51
CA ASP A 180 -20.77 -11.92 -3.32
C ASP A 180 -20.09 -12.48 -4.57
N ASP A 181 -20.28 -11.85 -5.73
CA ASP A 181 -19.68 -12.22 -7.01
C ASP A 181 -18.99 -11.00 -7.65
N LEU A 182 -17.72 -11.18 -8.00
CA LEU A 182 -16.90 -10.17 -8.66
C LEU A 182 -17.51 -9.69 -9.99
N LYS A 183 -18.17 -10.57 -10.75
CA LYS A 183 -18.81 -10.21 -12.01
C LYS A 183 -19.96 -9.20 -11.82
N HIS A 184 -20.66 -9.27 -10.71
CA HIS A 184 -21.69 -8.29 -10.37
C HIS A 184 -21.09 -6.98 -9.90
N ALA A 185 -19.99 -7.02 -9.15
CA ALA A 185 -19.32 -5.83 -8.63
C ALA A 185 -18.80 -4.88 -9.73
N TRP A 186 -18.45 -5.41 -10.92
CA TRP A 186 -17.97 -4.61 -12.07
C TRP A 186 -19.06 -3.88 -12.85
N ARG A 187 -20.32 -4.17 -12.62
CA ARG A 187 -21.45 -3.63 -13.42
C ARG A 187 -22.07 -2.36 -12.82
N TYR A 188 -21.63 -1.97 -11.65
CA TYR A 188 -22.09 -0.81 -10.89
C TYR A 188 -20.97 0.21 -10.71
#